data_95b810fd9484a40bc9a5e3d689ed82df
#
_entry.id   95b810fd9484a40bc9a5e3d689ed82df
#
_cell.length_a   1.000
_cell.length_b   1.000
_cell.length_c   1.000
_cell.angle_alpha   90.00
_cell.angle_beta   90.00
_cell.angle_gamma   90.00
#
_symmetry.space_group_name_H-M   'P 1'
#
loop_
_entity.id
_entity.type
_entity.pdbx_description
1 polymer ?
#
loop_
_entity_poly.entity_id
_entity_poly.type
_entity_poly.pdbx_seq_one_letter_code
_entity_poly.pdbx_strand_id
1 'polypeptide(L)'
;MPRKLDGIIPIVPYEDIRAGHDFLVDVLGFTSGGVIEVDGQVVHGEVVGGGQRIWLHAAAGGLTTPALAGGSTAGMVVHVADVDAHFEHAKANGATILREPTDEDYGQREYGVRDPEGHPWYIATPFDG
;
A
#
# COMPACT_ATOMS: atom_id res chain seq x y z
N MET A 1 -24.88 -8.77 -20.54
CA MET A 1 -25.64 -8.09 -19.53
C MET A 1 -24.79 -7.27 -18.60
N PRO A 2 -25.39 -6.36 -17.95
CA PRO A 2 -24.74 -5.25 -17.24
C PRO A 2 -24.12 -5.60 -15.89
N ARG A 3 -23.70 -6.83 -15.67
CA ARG A 3 -23.05 -7.22 -14.43
C ARG A 3 -21.54 -7.29 -14.53
N LYS A 4 -21.00 -6.87 -15.66
CA LYS A 4 -19.58 -6.84 -15.88
C LYS A 4 -18.96 -5.71 -15.06
N LEU A 5 -17.88 -6.00 -14.34
CA LEU A 5 -17.11 -5.00 -13.63
C LEU A 5 -16.04 -4.42 -14.56
N ASP A 6 -15.81 -3.13 -14.43
CA ASP A 6 -14.79 -2.45 -15.24
C ASP A 6 -13.49 -2.20 -14.46
N GLY A 7 -13.55 -2.29 -13.15
CA GLY A 7 -12.36 -2.10 -12.32
C GLY A 7 -12.67 -2.09 -10.84
N ILE A 8 -11.63 -2.16 -10.05
CA ILE A 8 -11.71 -2.06 -8.60
C ILE A 8 -10.62 -1.10 -8.17
N ILE A 9 -10.99 -0.09 -7.40
CA ILE A 9 -10.03 0.87 -6.86
C ILE A 9 -10.13 0.82 -5.33
N PRO A 10 -9.13 0.24 -4.66
CA PRO A 10 -9.09 0.29 -3.20
C PRO A 10 -8.94 1.71 -2.70
N ILE A 11 -9.55 2.00 -1.56
CA ILE A 11 -9.38 3.26 -0.86
C ILE A 11 -8.68 2.96 0.45
N VAL A 12 -7.55 3.61 0.68
CA VAL A 12 -6.77 3.45 1.91
C VAL A 12 -6.82 4.78 2.67
N PRO A 13 -7.31 4.78 3.91
CA PRO A 13 -7.44 6.02 4.67
C PRO A 13 -6.14 6.42 5.37
N TYR A 14 -5.91 7.73 5.45
CA TYR A 14 -4.77 8.30 6.16
C TYR A 14 -5.19 9.56 6.90
N GLU A 15 -4.62 9.80 8.06
CA GLU A 15 -4.69 11.10 8.70
C GLU A 15 -3.83 12.11 7.95
N ASP A 16 -2.67 11.65 7.47
CA ASP A 16 -1.74 12.45 6.66
C ASP A 16 -1.60 11.79 5.28
N ILE A 17 -2.46 12.21 4.36
CA ILE A 17 -2.49 11.63 3.01
C ILE A 17 -1.16 11.83 2.29
N ARG A 18 -0.54 13.00 2.42
CA ARG A 18 0.73 13.27 1.74
C ARG A 18 1.83 12.34 2.24
N ALA A 19 1.95 12.16 3.54
CA ALA A 19 2.95 11.26 4.12
C ALA A 19 2.71 9.81 3.67
N GLY A 20 1.46 9.37 3.63
CA GLY A 20 1.10 8.06 3.11
C GLY A 20 1.48 7.90 1.64
N HIS A 21 1.14 8.89 0.84
CA HIS A 21 1.50 8.93 -0.58
C HIS A 21 3.01 8.83 -0.77
N ASP A 22 3.76 9.66 -0.05
CA ASP A 22 5.22 9.71 -0.21
C ASP A 22 5.88 8.40 0.21
N PHE A 23 5.40 7.77 1.27
CA PHE A 23 5.88 6.45 1.67
C PHE A 23 5.64 5.40 0.57
N LEU A 24 4.44 5.36 0.02
CA LEU A 24 4.10 4.38 -1.02
C LEU A 24 4.96 4.59 -2.28
N VAL A 25 5.24 5.83 -2.63
CA VAL A 25 6.08 6.15 -3.79
C VAL A 25 7.56 5.90 -3.50
N ASP A 26 8.08 6.48 -2.43
CA ASP A 26 9.53 6.50 -2.19
C ASP A 26 10.05 5.19 -1.59
N VAL A 27 9.26 4.53 -0.76
CA VAL A 27 9.68 3.32 -0.07
C VAL A 27 9.17 2.06 -0.75
N LEU A 28 7.88 2.02 -1.12
CA LEU A 28 7.31 0.82 -1.72
C LEU A 28 7.37 0.80 -3.26
N GLY A 29 7.70 1.92 -3.90
CA GLY A 29 7.98 1.93 -5.33
C GLY A 29 6.76 2.15 -6.23
N PHE A 30 5.65 2.62 -5.69
CA PHE A 30 4.51 3.02 -6.52
C PHE A 30 4.87 4.26 -7.33
N THR A 31 4.16 4.44 -8.44
CA THR A 31 4.22 5.69 -9.21
C THR A 31 3.15 6.63 -8.67
N SER A 32 3.49 7.90 -8.51
CA SER A 32 2.53 8.91 -8.06
C SER A 32 1.44 9.12 -9.11
N GLY A 33 0.18 9.11 -8.68
CA GLY A 33 -0.94 9.60 -9.46
C GLY A 33 -1.34 11.03 -9.08
N GLY A 34 -0.61 11.63 -8.13
CA GLY A 34 -0.81 12.98 -7.66
C GLY A 34 -1.56 13.08 -6.35
N VAL A 35 -1.53 14.27 -5.78
CA VAL A 35 -2.34 14.63 -4.61
C VAL A 35 -3.15 15.87 -4.96
N ILE A 36 -4.34 15.97 -4.38
CA ILE A 36 -5.25 17.10 -4.61
C ILE A 36 -5.36 17.89 -3.31
N GLU A 37 -5.09 19.18 -3.39
CA GLU A 37 -5.28 20.11 -2.28
C GLU A 37 -6.47 21.01 -2.54
N VAL A 38 -7.23 21.28 -1.48
CA VAL A 38 -8.32 22.25 -1.49
C VAL A 38 -8.12 23.13 -0.26
N ASP A 39 -8.01 24.43 -0.50
CA ASP A 39 -7.78 25.42 0.57
C ASP A 39 -6.59 25.07 1.45
N GLY A 40 -5.49 24.63 0.83
CA GLY A 40 -4.25 24.28 1.52
C GLY A 40 -4.26 22.94 2.23
N GLN A 41 -5.31 22.15 2.06
CA GLN A 41 -5.46 20.86 2.72
C GLN A 41 -5.50 19.74 1.68
N VAL A 42 -4.71 18.69 1.88
CA VAL A 42 -4.74 17.53 1.00
C VAL A 42 -6.00 16.72 1.29
N VAL A 43 -6.82 16.52 0.26
CA VAL A 43 -8.11 15.84 0.38
C VAL A 43 -8.15 14.50 -0.37
N HIS A 44 -7.17 14.26 -1.23
CA HIS A 44 -7.15 13.04 -2.06
C HIS A 44 -5.72 12.77 -2.52
N GLY A 45 -5.38 11.50 -2.65
CA GLY A 45 -4.13 11.07 -3.28
C GLY A 45 -4.37 9.85 -4.15
N GLU A 46 -3.43 9.60 -5.05
CA GLU A 46 -3.47 8.42 -5.89
C GLU A 46 -2.06 7.89 -6.09
N VAL A 47 -1.91 6.57 -6.03
CA VAL A 47 -0.69 5.88 -6.44
C VAL A 47 -1.05 4.79 -7.45
N VAL A 48 -0.10 4.48 -8.32
CA VAL A 48 -0.31 3.53 -9.41
C VAL A 48 0.79 2.46 -9.35
N GLY A 49 0.39 1.21 -9.47
CA GLY A 49 1.31 0.09 -9.56
C GLY A 49 0.73 -1.00 -10.45
N GLY A 50 1.55 -1.53 -11.36
CA GLY A 50 1.11 -2.59 -12.25
C GLY A 50 -0.09 -2.22 -13.12
N GLY A 51 -0.25 -0.94 -13.45
CA GLY A 51 -1.40 -0.45 -14.22
C GLY A 51 -2.67 -0.29 -13.39
N GLN A 52 -2.61 -0.47 -12.09
CA GLN A 52 -3.76 -0.38 -11.20
C GLN A 52 -3.60 0.79 -10.24
N ARG A 53 -4.72 1.34 -9.79
CA ARG A 53 -4.75 2.53 -8.95
C ARG A 53 -5.19 2.20 -7.54
N ILE A 54 -4.63 2.94 -6.59
CA ILE A 54 -5.08 2.97 -5.20
C ILE A 54 -5.33 4.43 -4.86
N TRP A 55 -6.48 4.72 -4.26
CA TRP A 55 -6.82 6.05 -3.80
C TRP A 55 -6.55 6.19 -2.32
N LEU A 56 -6.08 7.36 -1.93
CA LEU A 56 -5.80 7.71 -0.55
C LEU A 56 -6.79 8.80 -0.14
N HIS A 57 -7.54 8.54 0.91
CA HIS A 57 -8.56 9.45 1.42
C HIS A 57 -8.30 9.77 2.89
N ALA A 58 -8.98 10.79 3.38
CA ALA A 58 -8.90 11.13 4.79
C ALA A 58 -9.51 10.02 5.66
N ALA A 59 -8.96 9.84 6.86
CA ALA A 59 -9.49 8.93 7.87
C ALA A 59 -10.75 9.57 8.49
N ALA A 60 -11.84 9.51 7.76
CA ALA A 60 -13.12 10.13 8.13
C ALA A 60 -14.26 9.36 7.47
N GLY A 61 -15.49 9.65 7.85
CA GLY A 61 -16.68 9.06 7.22
C GLY A 61 -16.79 7.55 7.41
N GLY A 62 -16.32 7.03 8.54
CA GLY A 62 -16.31 5.59 8.81
C GLY A 62 -15.02 4.88 8.41
N LEU A 63 -14.12 5.56 7.71
CA LEU A 63 -12.78 5.03 7.41
C LEU A 63 -11.81 5.42 8.52
N THR A 64 -11.00 4.47 8.96
CA THR A 64 -10.01 4.72 10.01
C THR A 64 -8.68 4.05 9.66
N THR A 65 -7.63 4.38 10.40
CA THR A 65 -6.32 3.78 10.22
C THR A 65 -6.06 2.72 11.28
N PRO A 66 -5.16 1.75 11.03
CA PRO A 66 -4.77 0.77 12.05
C PRO A 66 -4.21 1.43 13.31
N ALA A 67 -3.47 2.52 13.16
CA ALA A 67 -2.92 3.24 14.32
C ALA A 67 -4.02 3.79 15.23
N LEU A 68 -5.10 4.31 14.64
CA LEU A 68 -6.25 4.82 15.41
C LEU A 68 -7.11 3.69 15.97
N ALA A 69 -7.32 2.65 15.19
CA ALA A 69 -8.25 1.56 15.54
C ALA A 69 -7.62 0.48 16.43
N GLY A 70 -6.30 0.43 16.50
CA GLY A 70 -5.58 -0.61 17.23
C GLY A 70 -5.47 -1.93 16.49
N GLY A 71 -5.72 -1.96 15.20
CA GLY A 71 -5.60 -3.15 14.37
C GLY A 71 -6.10 -2.91 12.94
N SER A 72 -5.80 -3.84 12.06
CA SER A 72 -6.16 -3.76 10.64
C SER A 72 -7.28 -4.74 10.32
N THR A 73 -8.15 -4.35 9.39
CA THR A 73 -9.21 -5.22 8.88
C THR A 73 -8.92 -5.73 7.48
N ALA A 74 -7.91 -5.19 6.83
CA ALA A 74 -7.52 -5.59 5.48
C ALA A 74 -6.05 -5.29 5.25
N GLY A 75 -5.48 -5.92 4.24
CA GLY A 75 -4.14 -5.66 3.77
C GLY A 75 -4.09 -5.70 2.26
N MET A 76 -2.97 -5.28 1.70
CA MET A 76 -2.73 -5.30 0.27
C MET A 76 -1.58 -6.21 -0.05
N VAL A 77 -1.73 -7.03 -1.08
CA VAL A 77 -0.61 -7.80 -1.64
C VAL A 77 -0.16 -7.09 -2.91
N VAL A 78 1.13 -6.84 -2.99
CA VAL A 78 1.74 -6.19 -4.15
C VAL A 78 2.77 -7.15 -4.73
N HIS A 79 2.65 -7.48 -6.01
CA HIS A 79 3.62 -8.34 -6.68
C HIS A 79 4.74 -7.51 -7.28
N VAL A 80 5.97 -7.95 -7.04
CA VAL A 80 7.19 -7.32 -7.56
C VAL A 80 8.06 -8.41 -8.21
N ALA A 81 8.98 -8.00 -9.06
CA ALA A 81 9.87 -8.94 -9.75
C ALA A 81 10.89 -9.57 -8.81
N ASP A 82 11.38 -8.81 -7.84
CA ASP A 82 12.44 -9.27 -6.91
C ASP A 82 12.11 -8.81 -5.50
N VAL A 83 11.45 -9.68 -4.74
CA VAL A 83 10.99 -9.36 -3.38
C VAL A 83 12.17 -9.10 -2.44
N ASP A 84 13.28 -9.80 -2.58
CA ASP A 84 14.42 -9.59 -1.70
C ASP A 84 15.06 -8.22 -1.90
N ALA A 85 15.21 -7.78 -3.14
CA ALA A 85 15.71 -6.43 -3.43
C ALA A 85 14.74 -5.36 -2.92
N HIS A 86 13.44 -5.58 -3.06
CA HIS A 86 12.42 -4.67 -2.56
C HIS A 86 12.49 -4.56 -1.04
N PHE A 87 12.63 -5.68 -0.35
CA PHE A 87 12.79 -5.73 1.11
C PHE A 87 14.01 -4.93 1.56
N GLU A 88 15.17 -5.13 0.91
CA GLU A 88 16.38 -4.42 1.28
C GLU A 88 16.22 -2.90 1.13
N HIS A 89 15.56 -2.46 0.07
CA HIS A 89 15.27 -1.03 -0.14
C HIS A 89 14.35 -0.49 0.97
N ALA A 90 13.27 -1.16 1.27
CA ALA A 90 12.34 -0.74 2.30
C ALA A 90 13.01 -0.67 3.67
N LYS A 91 13.80 -1.69 4.01
CA LYS A 91 14.54 -1.76 5.27
C LYS A 91 15.56 -0.62 5.36
N ALA A 92 16.29 -0.36 4.29
CA ALA A 92 17.28 0.72 4.25
C ALA A 92 16.65 2.10 4.40
N ASN A 93 15.38 2.25 4.05
CA ASN A 93 14.64 3.50 4.19
C ASN A 93 13.83 3.56 5.49
N GLY A 94 14.11 2.69 6.45
CA GLY A 94 13.56 2.77 7.79
C GLY A 94 12.13 2.27 7.93
N ALA A 95 11.62 1.49 6.98
CA ALA A 95 10.28 0.95 7.05
C ALA A 95 10.13 -0.04 8.22
N THR A 96 8.95 -0.09 8.80
CA THR A 96 8.62 -1.05 9.86
C THR A 96 8.36 -2.41 9.24
N ILE A 97 9.27 -3.34 9.41
CA ILE A 97 9.16 -4.68 8.86
C ILE A 97 8.33 -5.55 9.79
N LEU A 98 7.26 -6.15 9.26
CA LEU A 98 6.41 -7.08 9.98
C LEU A 98 6.98 -8.49 9.95
N ARG A 99 7.54 -8.87 8.82
CA ARG A 99 8.08 -10.20 8.61
C ARG A 99 9.10 -10.15 7.47
N GLU A 100 10.21 -10.81 7.65
CA GLU A 100 11.24 -10.89 6.62
C GLU A 100 10.80 -11.81 5.46
N PRO A 101 11.43 -11.71 4.29
CA PRO A 101 11.06 -12.55 3.15
C PRO A 101 11.05 -14.02 3.49
N THR A 102 9.94 -14.68 3.20
CA THR A 102 9.69 -16.07 3.52
C THR A 102 8.94 -16.73 2.35
N ASP A 103 9.30 -17.97 2.04
CA ASP A 103 8.58 -18.76 1.05
C ASP A 103 7.28 -19.25 1.66
N GLU A 104 6.16 -18.86 1.07
CA GLU A 104 4.83 -19.18 1.57
C GLU A 104 4.26 -20.42 0.85
N ASP A 105 3.42 -21.17 1.57
CA ASP A 105 2.81 -22.39 1.03
C ASP A 105 1.88 -22.15 -0.14
N TYR A 106 1.38 -20.92 -0.28
CA TYR A 106 0.43 -20.57 -1.34
C TYR A 106 1.11 -20.01 -2.60
N GLY A 107 2.40 -20.23 -2.76
CA GLY A 107 3.02 -20.06 -4.07
C GLY A 107 3.77 -18.76 -4.31
N GLN A 108 4.25 -18.10 -3.25
CA GLN A 108 5.03 -16.87 -3.41
C GLN A 108 6.02 -16.69 -2.26
N ARG A 109 7.07 -15.92 -2.54
CA ARG A 109 7.98 -15.43 -1.50
C ARG A 109 7.56 -14.03 -1.12
N GLU A 110 7.35 -13.79 0.16
CA GLU A 110 6.64 -12.62 0.64
C GLU A 110 7.31 -12.02 1.87
N TYR A 111 7.31 -10.69 2.00
CA TYR A 111 7.58 -10.04 3.27
C TYR A 111 6.45 -9.07 3.61
N GLY A 112 6.36 -8.68 4.87
CA GLY A 112 5.34 -7.75 5.33
C GLY A 112 5.97 -6.47 5.85
N VAL A 113 5.29 -5.35 5.59
CA VAL A 113 5.74 -4.02 5.99
C VAL A 113 4.54 -3.18 6.39
N ARG A 114 4.69 -2.32 7.41
CA ARG A 114 3.67 -1.34 7.78
C ARG A 114 4.03 0.02 7.22
N ASP A 115 3.02 0.74 6.76
CA ASP A 115 3.21 2.13 6.41
C ASP A 115 3.15 3.03 7.67
N PRO A 116 3.39 4.34 7.56
CA PRO A 116 3.46 5.22 8.74
C PRO A 116 2.21 5.24 9.60
N GLU A 117 1.05 4.87 9.07
CA GLU A 117 -0.19 4.85 9.85
C GLU A 117 -0.67 3.43 10.16
N GLY A 118 0.20 2.45 9.94
CA GLY A 118 0.00 1.08 10.37
C GLY A 118 -0.68 0.16 9.38
N HIS A 119 -1.01 0.62 8.18
CA HIS A 119 -1.57 -0.28 7.17
C HIS A 119 -0.54 -1.34 6.78
N PRO A 120 -0.92 -2.62 6.76
CA PRO A 120 -0.01 -3.68 6.36
C PRO A 120 0.02 -3.83 4.83
N TRP A 121 1.22 -3.96 4.31
CA TRP A 121 1.48 -4.22 2.89
C TRP A 121 2.31 -5.50 2.79
N TYR A 122 1.86 -6.43 1.97
CA TYR A 122 2.54 -7.69 1.75
C TYR A 122 3.12 -7.67 0.35
N ILE A 123 4.44 -7.70 0.27
CA ILE A 123 5.17 -7.57 -0.98
C ILE A 123 5.70 -8.95 -1.34
N ALA A 124 5.46 -9.39 -2.55
CA ALA A 124 5.74 -10.77 -2.91
C ALA A 124 6.18 -10.92 -4.36
N THR A 125 6.96 -11.97 -4.58
CA THR A 125 7.28 -12.46 -5.93
C THR A 125 6.68 -13.86 -6.06
N PRO A 126 5.72 -14.05 -6.98
CA PRO A 126 5.15 -15.38 -7.22
C PRO A 126 6.24 -16.36 -7.67
N PHE A 127 6.15 -17.59 -7.24
CA PHE A 127 6.98 -18.63 -7.81
C PHE A 127 6.56 -18.90 -9.25
N ASP A 128 7.49 -19.19 -10.08
CA ASP A 128 7.19 -19.60 -11.46
C ASP A 128 6.43 -20.92 -11.42
N GLY A 129 5.26 -20.84 -11.94
CA GLY A 129 4.35 -21.92 -11.87
C GLY A 129 4.42 -22.94 -12.87
#